data_52dccb0945d0ef3c5a882ce5378e80e1
#
_entry.id   52dccb0945d0ef3c5a882ce5378e80e1
#
_cell.length_a   1.000
_cell.length_b   1.000
_cell.length_c   1.000
_cell.angle_alpha   90.00
_cell.angle_beta   90.00
_cell.angle_gamma   90.00
#
_symmetry.space_group_name_H-M   'P 1'
#
loop_
_entity.id
_entity.type
_entity.pdbx_description
1 polymer ?
#
loop_
_entity_poly.entity_id
_entity_poly.type
_entity_poly.pdbx_seq_one_letter_code
_entity_poly.pdbx_strand_id
1 'polypeptide(L)'
;PTFDRERFDHLKSVFPISTTDKIDNMSKGMQRQAALMLCLSVRPKYLLLDEAFDGLDPVMRNVLKSLLIDGIEKGDMTAIIASHNLRELEDLCDHLLLIHKSHIVASGELESIRSRLHKLQVAFNEAPSEQAFEGLDILKMEKTGSLIKMVVMGDEEEIMAKINALNPLFSEAIKPSLEELFIYEMEVEGYDIDDILN
;
A
#
# COMPACT_ATOMS: atom_id res chain seq x y z
N PRO A 1 -13.99 -20.73 18.06
CA PRO A 1 -14.14 -19.30 18.36
C PRO A 1 -15.46 -19.09 19.08
N THR A 2 -15.42 -18.39 20.22
CA THR A 2 -16.60 -18.10 21.02
C THR A 2 -17.01 -16.65 20.74
N PHE A 3 -18.30 -16.43 20.50
CA PHE A 3 -18.83 -15.08 20.28
C PHE A 3 -18.71 -14.26 21.58
N ASP A 4 -18.02 -13.12 21.49
CA ASP A 4 -17.82 -12.19 22.60
C ASP A 4 -18.93 -11.14 22.59
N ARG A 5 -19.86 -11.26 23.52
CA ARG A 5 -21.04 -10.39 23.63
C ARG A 5 -20.66 -8.96 24.01
N GLU A 6 -19.68 -8.79 24.88
CA GLU A 6 -19.23 -7.48 25.35
C GLU A 6 -18.58 -6.73 24.20
N ARG A 7 -17.69 -7.41 23.43
CA ARG A 7 -17.09 -6.83 22.23
C ARG A 7 -18.13 -6.49 21.16
N PHE A 8 -19.12 -7.34 20.95
CA PHE A 8 -20.23 -7.05 20.04
C PHE A 8 -21.00 -5.78 20.46
N ASP A 9 -21.34 -5.66 21.75
CA ASP A 9 -22.05 -4.48 22.26
C ASP A 9 -21.20 -3.21 22.17
N HIS A 10 -19.88 -3.30 22.32
CA HIS A 10 -18.96 -2.20 22.02
C HIS A 10 -18.98 -1.84 20.52
N LEU A 11 -18.83 -2.83 19.63
CA LEU A 11 -18.81 -2.60 18.18
C LEU A 11 -20.14 -2.01 17.67
N LYS A 12 -21.27 -2.29 18.29
CA LYS A 12 -22.56 -1.63 18.00
C LYS A 12 -22.53 -0.11 18.20
N SER A 13 -21.69 0.39 19.10
CA SER A 13 -21.52 1.84 19.28
C SER A 13 -20.61 2.47 18.22
N VAL A 14 -19.81 1.65 17.57
CA VAL A 14 -18.83 2.06 16.54
C VAL A 14 -19.44 2.05 15.14
N PHE A 15 -20.19 0.98 14.82
CA PHE A 15 -20.84 0.84 13.51
C PHE A 15 -22.26 1.43 13.55
N PRO A 16 -22.58 2.45 12.70
CA PRO A 16 -23.88 3.12 12.71
C PRO A 16 -24.95 2.31 11.96
N ILE A 17 -25.14 1.05 12.37
CA ILE A 17 -26.12 0.13 11.78
C ILE A 17 -27.13 -0.33 12.83
N SER A 18 -28.37 -0.53 12.39
CA SER A 18 -29.43 -1.11 13.24
C SER A 18 -29.23 -2.61 13.33
N THR A 19 -29.24 -3.15 14.55
CA THR A 19 -29.14 -4.61 14.79
C THR A 19 -30.50 -5.31 14.74
N THR A 20 -31.58 -4.58 14.51
CA THR A 20 -32.95 -5.09 14.41
C THR A 20 -33.44 -5.18 12.96
N ASP A 21 -32.77 -4.52 12.05
CA ASP A 21 -33.13 -4.51 10.64
C ASP A 21 -32.72 -5.83 9.97
N LYS A 22 -33.48 -6.23 8.97
CA LYS A 22 -33.12 -7.38 8.15
C LYS A 22 -31.96 -7.00 7.25
N ILE A 23 -30.96 -7.89 7.13
CA ILE A 23 -29.78 -7.68 6.29
C ILE A 23 -30.15 -7.39 4.84
N ASP A 24 -31.20 -8.04 4.32
CA ASP A 24 -31.68 -7.82 2.94
C ASP A 24 -32.15 -6.39 2.67
N ASN A 25 -32.53 -5.64 3.71
CA ASN A 25 -32.97 -4.25 3.62
C ASN A 25 -31.81 -3.26 3.78
N MET A 26 -30.61 -3.74 4.08
CA MET A 26 -29.42 -2.91 4.26
C MET A 26 -28.76 -2.60 2.93
N SER A 27 -28.16 -1.42 2.81
CA SER A 27 -27.26 -1.11 1.70
C SER A 27 -26.04 -2.06 1.72
N LYS A 28 -25.33 -2.21 0.60
CA LYS A 28 -24.12 -3.03 0.52
C LYS A 28 -23.08 -2.64 1.59
N GLY A 29 -22.89 -1.33 1.81
CA GLY A 29 -21.98 -0.82 2.85
C GLY A 29 -22.45 -1.21 4.27
N MET A 30 -23.76 -1.11 4.56
CA MET A 30 -24.29 -1.54 5.85
C MET A 30 -24.17 -3.06 6.04
N GLN A 31 -24.43 -3.86 5.02
CA GLN A 31 -24.24 -5.32 5.06
C GLN A 31 -22.77 -5.67 5.37
N ARG A 32 -21.81 -4.95 4.77
CA ARG A 32 -20.38 -5.12 5.03
C ARG A 32 -20.02 -4.74 6.47
N GLN A 33 -20.53 -3.61 6.96
CA GLN A 33 -20.36 -3.22 8.37
C GLN A 33 -20.93 -4.27 9.33
N ALA A 34 -22.09 -4.84 9.03
CA ALA A 34 -22.69 -5.91 9.84
C ALA A 34 -21.80 -7.15 9.85
N ALA A 35 -21.29 -7.58 8.68
CA ALA A 35 -20.39 -8.71 8.58
C ALA A 35 -19.09 -8.48 9.37
N LEU A 36 -18.46 -7.31 9.22
CA LEU A 36 -17.24 -6.94 9.96
C LEU A 36 -17.49 -6.94 11.48
N MET A 37 -18.59 -6.35 11.93
CA MET A 37 -18.97 -6.35 13.35
C MET A 37 -19.10 -7.76 13.92
N LEU A 38 -19.72 -8.68 13.17
CA LEU A 38 -19.87 -10.08 13.59
C LEU A 38 -18.51 -10.81 13.60
N CYS A 39 -17.72 -10.67 12.54
CA CYS A 39 -16.41 -11.30 12.44
C CYS A 39 -15.46 -10.85 13.55
N LEU A 40 -15.41 -9.54 13.85
CA LEU A 40 -14.57 -8.98 14.90
C LEU A 40 -15.08 -9.36 16.32
N SER A 41 -16.37 -9.67 16.47
CA SER A 41 -16.95 -10.08 17.75
C SER A 41 -16.58 -11.50 18.18
N VAL A 42 -16.08 -12.34 17.28
CA VAL A 42 -15.60 -13.70 17.62
C VAL A 42 -14.11 -13.74 17.97
N ARG A 43 -13.41 -12.60 17.99
CA ARG A 43 -11.95 -12.49 18.25
C ARG A 43 -11.17 -13.55 17.49
N PRO A 44 -11.19 -13.54 16.14
CA PRO A 44 -10.53 -14.56 15.36
C PRO A 44 -9.01 -14.41 15.49
N LYS A 45 -8.28 -15.52 15.57
CA LYS A 45 -6.82 -15.52 15.49
C LYS A 45 -6.35 -15.13 14.09
N TYR A 46 -7.09 -15.56 13.07
CA TYR A 46 -6.85 -15.21 11.65
C TYR A 46 -8.12 -14.62 11.08
N LEU A 47 -8.04 -13.40 10.58
CA LEU A 47 -9.12 -12.68 9.91
C LEU A 47 -8.79 -12.54 8.42
N LEU A 48 -9.61 -13.15 7.56
CA LEU A 48 -9.49 -13.07 6.11
C LEU A 48 -10.47 -12.02 5.60
N LEU A 49 -9.94 -11.02 4.91
CA LEU A 49 -10.70 -9.90 4.37
C LEU A 49 -10.50 -9.82 2.86
N ASP A 50 -11.60 -9.96 2.12
CA ASP A 50 -11.62 -9.84 0.67
C ASP A 50 -12.42 -8.58 0.29
N GLU A 51 -11.72 -7.59 -0.30
CA GLU A 51 -12.24 -6.27 -0.68
C GLU A 51 -13.06 -5.62 0.46
N ALA A 52 -12.57 -5.71 1.70
CA ALA A 52 -13.34 -5.36 2.89
C ALA A 52 -13.64 -3.86 3.02
N PHE A 53 -12.85 -3.01 2.37
CA PHE A 53 -13.02 -1.55 2.38
C PHE A 53 -14.00 -1.04 1.33
N ASP A 54 -14.37 -1.87 0.36
CA ASP A 54 -15.29 -1.49 -0.70
C ASP A 54 -16.67 -1.12 -0.18
N GLY A 55 -17.21 -0.01 -0.68
CA GLY A 55 -18.54 0.48 -0.29
C GLY A 55 -18.61 1.09 1.12
N LEU A 56 -17.49 1.17 1.83
CA LEU A 56 -17.38 1.96 3.06
C LEU A 56 -17.05 3.42 2.71
N ASP A 57 -17.69 4.35 3.43
CA ASP A 57 -17.30 5.75 3.36
C ASP A 57 -15.93 5.98 4.03
N PRO A 58 -15.25 7.13 3.80
CA PRO A 58 -13.91 7.38 4.32
C PRO A 58 -13.81 7.30 5.86
N VAL A 59 -14.87 7.66 6.59
CA VAL A 59 -14.89 7.58 8.06
C VAL A 59 -14.88 6.13 8.50
N MET A 60 -15.75 5.31 7.91
CA MET A 60 -15.83 3.88 8.24
C MET A 60 -14.60 3.09 7.80
N ARG A 61 -13.91 3.50 6.72
CA ARG A 61 -12.60 2.94 6.35
C ARG A 61 -11.57 3.17 7.45
N ASN A 62 -11.47 4.40 7.96
CA ASN A 62 -10.55 4.72 9.06
C ASN A 62 -10.90 3.98 10.35
N VAL A 63 -12.19 3.83 10.65
CA VAL A 63 -12.65 3.04 11.79
C VAL A 63 -12.22 1.58 11.64
N LEU A 64 -12.42 0.97 10.47
CA LEU A 64 -11.98 -0.41 10.22
C LEU A 64 -10.47 -0.55 10.35
N LYS A 65 -9.69 0.37 9.75
CA LYS A 65 -8.21 0.39 9.90
C LYS A 65 -7.81 0.41 11.37
N SER A 66 -8.38 1.29 12.17
CA SER A 66 -8.08 1.39 13.61
C SER A 66 -8.42 0.12 14.38
N LEU A 67 -9.56 -0.52 14.06
CA LEU A 67 -9.96 -1.79 14.69
C LEU A 67 -9.03 -2.95 14.34
N LEU A 68 -8.51 -2.99 13.11
CA LEU A 68 -7.55 -3.99 12.66
C LEU A 68 -6.21 -3.79 13.35
N ILE A 69 -5.69 -2.56 13.36
CA ILE A 69 -4.43 -2.21 14.02
C ILE A 69 -4.50 -2.57 15.51
N ASP A 70 -5.56 -2.16 16.22
CA ASP A 70 -5.75 -2.48 17.64
C ASP A 70 -5.73 -4.00 17.91
N GLY A 71 -6.37 -4.79 17.04
CA GLY A 71 -6.38 -6.25 17.17
C GLY A 71 -5.04 -6.90 16.89
N ILE A 72 -4.27 -6.36 15.94
CA ILE A 72 -2.94 -6.85 15.56
C ILE A 72 -1.91 -6.47 16.65
N GLU A 73 -1.88 -5.22 17.09
CA GLU A 73 -0.92 -4.73 18.10
C GLU A 73 -1.05 -5.44 19.45
N LYS A 74 -2.26 -5.84 19.82
CA LYS A 74 -2.49 -6.66 21.01
C LYS A 74 -2.01 -8.11 20.87
N GLY A 75 -1.58 -8.51 19.67
CA GLY A 75 -1.13 -9.88 19.37
C GLY A 75 -2.26 -10.91 19.34
N ASP A 76 -3.51 -10.46 19.34
CA ASP A 76 -4.68 -11.33 19.39
C ASP A 76 -5.12 -11.82 18.00
N MET A 77 -4.70 -11.12 16.92
CA MET A 77 -5.21 -11.35 15.57
C MET A 77 -4.13 -11.14 14.50
N THR A 78 -4.16 -11.98 13.46
CA THR A 78 -3.47 -11.76 12.19
C THR A 78 -4.51 -11.48 11.12
N ALA A 79 -4.40 -10.34 10.42
CA ALA A 79 -5.26 -10.01 9.30
C ALA A 79 -4.59 -10.36 7.97
N ILE A 80 -5.33 -11.05 7.09
CA ILE A 80 -4.93 -11.30 5.70
C ILE A 80 -5.92 -10.55 4.82
N ILE A 81 -5.43 -9.55 4.10
CA ILE A 81 -6.29 -8.61 3.37
C ILE A 81 -5.99 -8.73 1.88
N ALA A 82 -7.01 -9.10 1.10
CA ALA A 82 -6.96 -9.00 -0.35
C ALA A 82 -7.68 -7.72 -0.79
N SER A 83 -7.02 -6.90 -1.59
CA SER A 83 -7.58 -5.69 -2.19
C SER A 83 -6.86 -5.34 -3.49
N HIS A 84 -7.58 -4.75 -4.43
CA HIS A 84 -7.01 -4.12 -5.61
C HIS A 84 -6.68 -2.63 -5.37
N ASN A 85 -7.08 -2.07 -4.24
CA ASN A 85 -6.77 -0.70 -3.84
C ASN A 85 -5.52 -0.67 -2.96
N LEU A 86 -4.37 -0.50 -3.58
CA LEU A 86 -3.06 -0.55 -2.91
C LEU A 86 -2.89 0.54 -1.84
N ARG A 87 -3.53 1.71 -2.00
CA ARG A 87 -3.49 2.80 -1.01
C ARG A 87 -4.14 2.43 0.31
N GLU A 88 -5.14 1.54 0.29
CA GLU A 88 -5.78 1.08 1.52
C GLU A 88 -4.88 0.17 2.33
N LEU A 89 -4.01 -0.59 1.65
CA LEU A 89 -3.09 -1.54 2.26
C LEU A 89 -1.81 -0.87 2.77
N GLU A 90 -1.43 0.25 2.19
CA GLU A 90 -0.14 0.91 2.40
C GLU A 90 0.17 1.22 3.87
N ASP A 91 -0.86 1.60 4.64
CA ASP A 91 -0.74 1.96 6.06
C ASP A 91 -1.05 0.80 7.01
N LEU A 92 -1.44 -0.37 6.48
CA LEU A 92 -1.91 -1.49 7.30
C LEU A 92 -1.00 -2.70 7.26
N CYS A 93 -0.31 -2.91 6.12
CA CYS A 93 0.38 -4.16 5.85
C CYS A 93 1.86 -4.01 6.16
N ASP A 94 2.39 -4.95 6.93
CA ASP A 94 3.83 -5.17 7.15
C ASP A 94 4.42 -6.15 6.14
N HIS A 95 3.59 -7.03 5.57
CA HIS A 95 3.95 -8.00 4.56
C HIS A 95 3.09 -7.87 3.32
N LEU A 96 3.70 -8.04 2.16
CA LEU A 96 3.04 -8.01 0.86
C LEU A 96 3.17 -9.34 0.15
N LEU A 97 2.07 -9.75 -0.50
CA LEU A 97 2.05 -10.82 -1.49
C LEU A 97 1.37 -10.29 -2.75
N LEU A 98 2.17 -10.12 -3.80
CA LEU A 98 1.69 -9.67 -5.10
C LEU A 98 1.43 -10.86 -6.01
N ILE A 99 0.18 -10.98 -6.48
CA ILE A 99 -0.25 -12.08 -7.35
C ILE A 99 -0.66 -11.50 -8.71
N HIS A 100 -0.05 -12.00 -9.78
CA HIS A 100 -0.42 -11.68 -11.15
C HIS A 100 -0.51 -12.95 -12.00
N LYS A 101 -1.57 -13.10 -12.82
CA LYS A 101 -1.83 -14.28 -13.66
C LYS A 101 -1.62 -15.62 -12.93
N SER A 102 -2.08 -15.71 -11.68
CA SER A 102 -1.93 -16.88 -10.79
C SER A 102 -0.49 -17.22 -10.38
N HIS A 103 0.45 -16.30 -10.55
CA HIS A 103 1.82 -16.42 -10.08
C HIS A 103 2.10 -15.38 -9.00
N ILE A 104 2.99 -15.72 -8.07
CA ILE A 104 3.52 -14.76 -7.09
C ILE A 104 4.65 -13.99 -7.77
N VAL A 105 4.45 -12.67 -7.93
CA VAL A 105 5.42 -11.75 -8.53
C VAL A 105 6.38 -11.22 -7.47
N ALA A 106 5.83 -10.79 -6.33
CA ALA A 106 6.63 -10.35 -5.19
C ALA A 106 6.03 -10.84 -3.87
N SER A 107 6.88 -11.15 -2.91
CA SER A 107 6.46 -11.49 -1.55
C SER A 107 7.53 -11.14 -0.52
N GLY A 108 7.14 -10.63 0.63
CA GLY A 108 8.06 -10.31 1.73
C GLY A 108 7.58 -9.15 2.59
N GLU A 109 8.46 -8.72 3.46
CA GLU A 109 8.25 -7.51 4.25
C GLU A 109 8.20 -6.28 3.34
N LEU A 110 7.18 -5.45 3.52
CA LEU A 110 6.94 -4.28 2.69
C LEU A 110 8.11 -3.30 2.69
N GLU A 111 8.69 -3.03 3.85
CA GLU A 111 9.86 -2.14 3.96
C GLU A 111 11.10 -2.73 3.25
N SER A 112 11.29 -4.05 3.28
CA SER A 112 12.38 -4.71 2.57
C SER A 112 12.21 -4.63 1.04
N ILE A 113 10.97 -4.72 0.56
CA ILE A 113 10.66 -4.53 -0.88
C ILE A 113 10.87 -3.07 -1.26
N ARG A 114 10.38 -2.13 -0.45
CA ARG A 114 10.52 -0.68 -0.68
C ARG A 114 11.96 -0.19 -0.66
N SER A 115 12.81 -0.78 0.18
CA SER A 115 14.19 -0.31 0.33
C SER A 115 15.08 -0.53 -0.89
N ARG A 116 14.60 -1.23 -1.90
CA ARG A 116 15.32 -1.47 -3.16
C ARG A 116 15.02 -0.44 -4.23
N LEU A 117 13.93 0.30 -4.09
CA LEU A 117 13.46 1.25 -5.09
C LEU A 117 13.37 2.65 -4.49
N HIS A 118 13.98 3.62 -5.16
CA HIS A 118 14.03 5.01 -4.70
C HIS A 118 13.51 5.94 -5.77
N LYS A 119 12.62 6.82 -5.38
CA LYS A 119 12.14 7.92 -6.22
C LYS A 119 12.92 9.17 -5.85
N LEU A 120 13.70 9.69 -6.77
CA LEU A 120 14.52 10.86 -6.54
C LEU A 120 13.93 12.09 -7.22
N GLN A 121 13.99 13.22 -6.52
CA GLN A 121 13.77 14.53 -7.09
C GLN A 121 15.05 15.34 -6.93
N VAL A 122 15.64 15.74 -8.06
CA VAL A 122 16.94 16.42 -8.09
C VAL A 122 16.84 17.68 -8.94
N ALA A 123 17.22 18.82 -8.40
CA ALA A 123 17.26 20.07 -9.12
C ALA A 123 18.69 20.55 -9.28
N PHE A 124 19.03 21.06 -10.48
CA PHE A 124 20.33 21.59 -10.82
C PHE A 124 20.23 23.06 -11.29
N ASN A 125 21.32 23.81 -11.24
CA ASN A 125 21.37 25.10 -11.93
C ASN A 125 21.26 24.91 -13.44
N GLU A 126 22.09 24.00 -13.97
CA GLU A 126 22.03 23.50 -15.34
C GLU A 126 21.94 21.98 -15.26
N ALA A 127 20.92 21.41 -15.90
CA ALA A 127 20.74 19.97 -15.87
C ALA A 127 21.90 19.24 -16.51
N PRO A 128 22.56 18.31 -15.82
CA PRO A 128 23.67 17.54 -16.37
C PRO A 128 23.23 16.68 -17.56
N SER A 129 24.21 16.19 -18.34
CA SER A 129 23.94 15.20 -19.38
C SER A 129 23.56 13.87 -18.77
N GLU A 130 22.87 13.02 -19.52
CA GLU A 130 22.47 11.67 -19.06
C GLU A 130 23.69 10.82 -18.67
N GLN A 131 24.84 11.03 -19.29
CA GLN A 131 26.09 10.35 -18.96
C GLN A 131 26.56 10.60 -17.52
N ALA A 132 26.16 11.73 -16.91
CA ALA A 132 26.50 12.03 -15.52
C ALA A 132 25.87 11.06 -14.52
N PHE A 133 24.85 10.33 -14.93
CA PHE A 133 24.14 9.33 -14.12
C PHE A 133 24.59 7.89 -14.40
N GLU A 134 25.66 7.70 -15.19
CA GLU A 134 26.22 6.38 -15.42
C GLU A 134 26.56 5.65 -14.10
N GLY A 135 26.21 4.37 -14.06
CA GLY A 135 26.40 3.53 -12.87
C GLY A 135 25.29 3.65 -11.83
N LEU A 136 24.20 4.38 -12.12
CA LEU A 136 22.92 4.25 -11.42
C LEU A 136 22.02 3.30 -12.23
N ASP A 137 21.32 2.42 -11.54
CA ASP A 137 20.32 1.53 -12.16
C ASP A 137 18.98 2.29 -12.25
N ILE A 138 18.88 3.11 -13.31
CA ILE A 138 17.74 4.01 -13.52
C ILE A 138 16.67 3.31 -14.35
N LEU A 139 15.50 3.12 -13.76
CA LEU A 139 14.35 2.51 -14.40
C LEU A 139 13.54 3.51 -15.20
N LYS A 140 13.38 4.71 -14.65
CA LYS A 140 12.63 5.80 -15.26
C LYS A 140 13.31 7.12 -14.96
N MET A 141 13.37 8.00 -15.95
CA MET A 141 13.86 9.37 -15.80
C MET A 141 12.96 10.34 -16.56
N GLU A 142 12.53 11.38 -15.87
CA GLU A 142 11.76 12.50 -16.44
C GLU A 142 12.47 13.80 -16.15
N LYS A 143 12.69 14.60 -17.19
CA LYS A 143 13.36 15.90 -17.09
C LYS A 143 12.40 17.03 -17.43
N THR A 144 12.23 17.95 -16.49
CA THR A 144 11.41 19.15 -16.68
C THR A 144 12.26 20.39 -16.35
N GLY A 145 12.87 20.96 -17.38
CA GLY A 145 13.84 22.05 -17.18
C GLY A 145 15.07 21.60 -16.39
N SER A 146 15.29 22.22 -15.23
CA SER A 146 16.39 21.88 -14.32
C SER A 146 16.01 20.83 -13.25
N LEU A 147 14.74 20.42 -13.20
CA LEU A 147 14.26 19.37 -12.29
C LEU A 147 14.30 18.02 -13.00
N ILE A 148 14.95 17.06 -12.37
CA ILE A 148 15.00 15.67 -12.81
C ILE A 148 14.28 14.81 -11.75
N LYS A 149 13.32 14.04 -12.20
CA LYS A 149 12.67 12.99 -11.40
C LYS A 149 13.14 11.65 -11.94
N MET A 150 13.57 10.77 -11.07
CA MET A 150 14.04 9.45 -11.49
C MET A 150 13.59 8.38 -10.50
N VAL A 151 13.43 7.17 -11.01
CA VAL A 151 13.22 5.95 -10.21
C VAL A 151 14.48 5.13 -10.37
N VAL A 152 15.14 4.79 -9.27
CA VAL A 152 16.45 4.16 -9.26
C VAL A 152 16.44 2.95 -8.34
N MET A 153 17.02 1.84 -8.76
CA MET A 153 17.27 0.68 -7.93
C MET A 153 18.62 0.71 -7.26
N GLY A 154 18.70 0.22 -6.04
CA GLY A 154 19.94 0.02 -5.31
C GLY A 154 19.90 0.50 -3.88
N ASP A 155 21.07 0.68 -3.30
CA ASP A 155 21.23 1.23 -1.96
C ASP A 155 21.07 2.74 -1.95
N GLU A 156 20.25 3.28 -1.04
CA GLU A 156 19.95 4.72 -0.97
C GLU A 156 21.18 5.56 -0.72
N GLU A 157 22.08 5.10 0.19
CA GLU A 157 23.26 5.86 0.55
C GLU A 157 24.23 5.97 -0.65
N GLU A 158 24.42 4.88 -1.39
CA GLU A 158 25.27 4.86 -2.60
C GLU A 158 24.68 5.74 -3.71
N ILE A 159 23.36 5.65 -3.93
CA ILE A 159 22.64 6.47 -4.90
C ILE A 159 22.77 7.94 -4.55
N MET A 160 22.46 8.31 -3.30
CA MET A 160 22.52 9.70 -2.86
C MET A 160 23.95 10.25 -2.86
N ALA A 161 24.95 9.43 -2.57
CA ALA A 161 26.36 9.84 -2.67
C ALA A 161 26.74 10.23 -4.11
N LYS A 162 26.32 9.42 -5.11
CA LYS A 162 26.55 9.71 -6.53
C LYS A 162 25.82 10.97 -6.98
N ILE A 163 24.55 11.13 -6.61
CA ILE A 163 23.75 12.32 -6.93
C ILE A 163 24.37 13.58 -6.32
N ASN A 164 24.76 13.55 -5.06
CA ASN A 164 25.35 14.70 -4.37
C ASN A 164 26.72 15.09 -4.93
N ALA A 165 27.48 14.14 -5.49
CA ALA A 165 28.73 14.43 -6.18
C ALA A 165 28.56 15.29 -7.45
N LEU A 166 27.35 15.34 -8.02
CA LEU A 166 26.99 16.20 -9.15
C LEU A 166 26.65 17.64 -8.73
N ASN A 167 26.76 17.98 -7.44
CA ASN A 167 26.46 19.29 -6.88
C ASN A 167 25.05 19.81 -7.23
N PRO A 168 23.98 19.10 -6.93
CA PRO A 168 22.62 19.58 -7.14
C PRO A 168 22.31 20.76 -6.21
N LEU A 169 21.38 21.61 -6.62
CA LEU A 169 20.77 22.62 -5.74
C LEU A 169 19.93 22.00 -4.65
N PHE A 170 19.29 20.90 -4.99
CA PHE A 170 18.39 20.14 -4.13
C PHE A 170 18.40 18.68 -4.57
N SER A 171 18.40 17.78 -3.62
CA SER A 171 18.21 16.34 -3.85
C SER A 171 17.41 15.74 -2.72
N GLU A 172 16.42 14.94 -3.04
CA GLU A 172 15.56 14.24 -2.08
C GLU A 172 15.24 12.85 -2.60
N ALA A 173 15.36 11.86 -1.72
CA ALA A 173 14.86 10.52 -1.94
C ALA A 173 13.49 10.38 -1.28
N ILE A 174 12.49 9.94 -2.04
CA ILE A 174 11.12 9.74 -1.60
C ILE A 174 10.82 8.25 -1.66
N LYS A 175 10.24 7.71 -0.61
CA LYS A 175 9.79 6.31 -0.64
C LYS A 175 8.70 6.13 -1.69
N PRO A 176 8.80 5.10 -2.54
CA PRO A 176 7.75 4.80 -3.52
C PRO A 176 6.47 4.34 -2.83
N SER A 177 5.33 4.70 -3.41
CA SER A 177 4.03 4.14 -3.00
C SER A 177 3.91 2.66 -3.38
N LEU A 178 2.95 1.95 -2.79
CA LEU A 178 2.65 0.57 -3.21
C LEU A 178 2.22 0.49 -4.68
N GLU A 179 1.53 1.50 -5.19
CA GLU A 179 1.15 1.57 -6.60
C GLU A 179 2.38 1.64 -7.52
N GLU A 180 3.36 2.47 -7.16
CA GLU A 180 4.62 2.60 -7.91
C GLU A 180 5.45 1.31 -7.86
N LEU A 181 5.51 0.66 -6.70
CA LEU A 181 6.13 -0.67 -6.56
C LEU A 181 5.44 -1.72 -7.43
N PHE A 182 4.11 -1.73 -7.42
CA PHE A 182 3.34 -2.66 -8.25
C PHE A 182 3.64 -2.48 -9.73
N ILE A 183 3.60 -1.23 -10.21
CA ILE A 183 3.90 -0.89 -11.61
C ILE A 183 5.31 -1.38 -11.96
N TYR A 184 6.28 -1.11 -11.09
CA TYR A 184 7.66 -1.53 -11.29
C TYR A 184 7.81 -3.06 -11.39
N GLU A 185 7.27 -3.81 -10.43
CA GLU A 185 7.33 -5.28 -10.45
C GLU A 185 6.65 -5.86 -11.70
N MET A 186 5.61 -5.20 -12.19
CA MET A 186 4.95 -5.58 -13.44
C MET A 186 5.81 -5.30 -14.68
N GLU A 187 6.54 -4.18 -14.71
CA GLU A 187 7.48 -3.87 -15.80
C GLU A 187 8.64 -4.86 -15.86
N VAL A 188 9.19 -5.26 -14.68
CA VAL A 188 10.23 -6.31 -14.58
C VAL A 188 9.74 -7.65 -15.13
N GLU A 189 8.48 -8.01 -14.91
CA GLU A 189 7.84 -9.21 -15.47
C GLU A 189 7.50 -9.09 -16.97
N GLY A 190 7.89 -7.97 -17.62
CA GLY A 190 7.71 -7.76 -19.05
C GLY A 190 6.33 -7.18 -19.43
N TYR A 191 5.65 -6.56 -18.50
CA TYR A 191 4.45 -5.76 -18.75
C TYR A 191 4.86 -4.34 -19.14
N ASP A 192 4.82 -4.04 -20.43
CA ASP A 192 4.95 -2.67 -20.90
C ASP A 192 3.56 -2.00 -20.83
N ILE A 193 3.41 -1.02 -19.92
CA ILE A 193 2.16 -0.26 -19.77
C ILE A 193 1.90 0.58 -21.03
N ASP A 194 2.96 1.01 -21.71
CA ASP A 194 2.84 1.78 -22.96
C ASP A 194 2.31 0.92 -24.11
N ASP A 195 2.57 -0.39 -24.11
CA ASP A 195 1.99 -1.33 -25.08
C ASP A 195 0.48 -1.59 -24.88
N ILE A 196 -0.07 -1.30 -23.69
CA ILE A 196 -1.48 -1.47 -23.38
C ILE A 196 -2.29 -0.22 -23.76
N LEU A 197 -1.65 0.94 -23.83
CA LEU A 197 -2.29 2.23 -24.10
C LEU A 197 -2.24 2.62 -25.60
N ASN A 198 -1.53 1.86 -26.45
CA ASN A 198 -1.46 1.99 -27.90
C ASN A 198 -2.26 0.87 -28.58
#